data_95eef2864f2b11558b8ebaa29c4f73d4
#
_entry.id   95eef2864f2b11558b8ebaa29c4f73d4
#
_cell.length_a   1.000
_cell.length_b   1.000
_cell.length_c   1.000
_cell.angle_alpha   90.00
_cell.angle_beta   90.00
_cell.angle_gamma   90.00
#
_symmetry.space_group_name_H-M   'P 1'
#
loop_
_entity.id
_entity.type
_entity.pdbx_description
1 polymer ?
#
loop_
_entity_poly.entity_id
_entity_poly.type
_entity_poly.pdbx_seq_one_letter_code
_entity_poly.pdbx_strand_id
1 'polypeptide(L)'
;MNARVIDTAWHPLVTGCPPRWASGWGQDRYGVFVEFTLQEVIQRLRWIPPGRFWMGSPEEETRGLAKEEWERAWFDAEHPRHSVTLTEGYWLFDTPCTQALWEAGMGENPSRFKSPTRPVEQVSWHDVQDFLTQINARLPGLDLVLPSEAQWEYACRAGTETAIYTGDLAILGVCNAPALDPIAWYGGNSGVDFDLKDGHDSSNWPGKQYPHTRAGTRPVGLKWVNPWGLYDMLGKVWEWTQDHWHDS
;
A
#
# COMPACT_ATOMS: atom_id res chain seq x y z
N MET A 1 24.87 -5.14 23.42
CA MET A 1 23.94 -5.27 22.26
C MET A 1 23.56 -6.74 22.18
N ASN A 2 22.35 -7.09 22.57
CA ASN A 2 21.87 -8.46 22.41
C ASN A 2 21.61 -8.71 20.92
N ALA A 3 22.42 -9.55 20.30
CA ALA A 3 22.12 -10.07 18.98
C ALA A 3 20.73 -10.76 19.07
N ARG A 4 19.71 -10.23 18.39
CA ARG A 4 18.47 -10.95 18.23
C ARG A 4 18.80 -12.20 17.43
N VAL A 5 18.64 -13.36 18.06
CA VAL A 5 18.69 -14.63 17.33
C VAL A 5 17.52 -14.61 16.35
N ILE A 6 17.85 -14.59 15.06
CA ILE A 6 16.83 -14.71 14.02
C ILE A 6 16.27 -16.12 14.13
N ASP A 7 14.98 -16.24 14.39
CA ASP A 7 14.31 -17.54 14.32
C ASP A 7 14.24 -17.96 12.85
N THR A 8 15.20 -18.79 12.45
CA THR A 8 15.33 -19.25 11.07
C THR A 8 14.18 -20.15 10.62
N ALA A 9 13.35 -20.63 11.53
CA ALA A 9 12.15 -21.41 11.19
C ALA A 9 11.11 -20.56 10.44
N TRP A 10 11.16 -19.25 10.64
CA TRP A 10 10.22 -18.28 10.05
C TRP A 10 10.92 -17.31 9.09
N HIS A 11 12.23 -17.37 8.99
CA HIS A 11 12.98 -16.43 8.18
C HIS A 11 12.93 -16.83 6.71
N PRO A 12 12.56 -15.92 5.79
CA PRO A 12 12.45 -16.22 4.35
C PRO A 12 13.78 -16.64 3.71
N LEU A 13 14.89 -16.34 4.38
CA LEU A 13 16.24 -16.72 3.95
C LEU A 13 16.77 -17.92 4.78
N VAL A 14 15.95 -18.96 4.94
CA VAL A 14 16.27 -20.17 5.73
C VAL A 14 17.58 -20.80 5.30
N THR A 15 17.96 -20.66 4.03
CA THR A 15 19.22 -21.16 3.47
C THR A 15 20.41 -20.20 3.69
N GLY A 16 20.16 -19.03 4.30
CA GLY A 16 21.16 -17.96 4.43
C GLY A 16 21.51 -17.25 3.13
N CYS A 17 20.79 -17.55 2.05
CA CYS A 17 20.99 -16.94 0.73
C CYS A 17 19.70 -16.30 0.22
N PRO A 18 19.79 -15.14 -0.44
CA PRO A 18 18.64 -14.54 -1.10
C PRO A 18 18.17 -15.39 -2.30
N PRO A 19 16.91 -15.20 -2.75
CA PRO A 19 16.45 -15.79 -4.01
C PRO A 19 17.35 -15.40 -5.18
N ARG A 20 17.44 -16.25 -6.19
CA ARG A 20 18.32 -16.02 -7.35
C ARG A 20 17.96 -14.76 -8.17
N TRP A 21 16.70 -14.33 -8.12
CA TRP A 21 16.23 -13.13 -8.78
C TRP A 21 16.57 -11.84 -7.99
N ALA A 22 16.97 -11.96 -6.72
CA ALA A 22 17.26 -10.79 -5.89
C ALA A 22 18.56 -10.11 -6.34
N SER A 23 18.48 -8.82 -6.58
CA SER A 23 19.64 -7.95 -6.85
C SER A 23 20.23 -7.33 -5.58
N GLY A 24 19.46 -7.31 -4.49
CA GLY A 24 19.85 -6.82 -3.17
C GLY A 24 19.04 -7.48 -2.07
N TRP A 25 19.56 -7.46 -0.84
CA TRP A 25 18.86 -7.94 0.33
C TRP A 25 19.50 -7.40 1.61
N GLY A 26 18.75 -7.44 2.69
CA GLY A 26 19.24 -7.01 3.99
C GLY A 26 18.21 -7.12 5.09
N GLN A 27 18.58 -6.59 6.23
CA GLN A 27 17.69 -6.43 7.38
C GLN A 27 17.92 -5.06 8.00
N ASP A 28 16.84 -4.37 8.30
CA ASP A 28 16.84 -3.09 9.00
C ASP A 28 15.89 -3.12 10.21
N ARG A 29 15.58 -1.96 10.76
CA ARG A 29 14.68 -1.84 11.92
C ARG A 29 13.24 -2.34 11.66
N TYR A 30 12.86 -2.47 10.39
CA TYR A 30 11.53 -2.91 9.96
C TYR A 30 11.48 -4.39 9.58
N GLY A 31 12.61 -5.09 9.63
CA GLY A 31 12.71 -6.50 9.29
C GLY A 31 13.54 -6.77 8.05
N VAL A 32 13.32 -7.94 7.48
CA VAL A 32 14.05 -8.40 6.29
C VAL A 32 13.47 -7.79 5.03
N PHE A 33 14.34 -7.47 4.09
CA PHE A 33 13.96 -7.04 2.76
C PHE A 33 14.79 -7.72 1.68
N VAL A 34 14.22 -7.80 0.50
CA VAL A 34 14.93 -8.15 -0.74
C VAL A 34 14.61 -7.09 -1.80
N GLU A 35 15.45 -7.02 -2.80
CA GLU A 35 15.28 -6.10 -3.93
C GLU A 35 15.43 -6.87 -5.23
N PHE A 36 14.65 -6.52 -6.23
CA PHE A 36 14.94 -6.91 -7.60
C PHE A 36 15.18 -5.68 -8.45
N THR A 37 15.88 -5.87 -9.56
CA THR A 37 16.13 -4.80 -10.52
C THR A 37 15.53 -5.22 -11.87
N LEU A 38 14.68 -4.36 -12.41
CA LEU A 38 14.17 -4.50 -13.77
C LEU A 38 14.67 -3.30 -14.59
N GLN A 39 15.48 -3.57 -15.61
CA GLN A 39 16.27 -2.54 -16.28
C GLN A 39 17.15 -1.79 -15.25
N GLU A 40 16.91 -0.50 -15.01
CA GLU A 40 17.63 0.30 -14.02
C GLU A 40 16.77 0.64 -12.79
N VAL A 41 15.53 0.10 -12.73
CA VAL A 41 14.59 0.37 -11.64
C VAL A 41 14.72 -0.70 -10.57
N ILE A 42 15.00 -0.28 -9.35
CA ILE A 42 15.06 -1.15 -8.17
C ILE A 42 13.71 -1.10 -7.47
N GLN A 43 13.15 -2.28 -7.19
CA GLN A 43 11.96 -2.43 -6.33
C GLN A 43 12.34 -3.24 -5.10
N ARG A 44 12.00 -2.71 -3.94
CA ARG A 44 12.16 -3.39 -2.66
C ARG A 44 10.87 -4.10 -2.27
N LEU A 45 11.04 -5.29 -1.68
CA LEU A 45 9.99 -6.04 -1.04
C LEU A 45 10.32 -6.24 0.43
N ARG A 46 9.32 -6.10 1.29
CA ARG A 46 9.38 -6.40 2.72
C ARG A 46 8.85 -7.78 3.00
N TRP A 47 9.50 -8.49 3.92
CA TRP A 47 8.97 -9.73 4.43
C TRP A 47 7.85 -9.46 5.41
N ILE A 48 6.67 -9.98 5.10
CA ILE A 48 5.51 -9.97 5.97
C ILE A 48 5.42 -11.35 6.62
N PRO A 49 5.61 -11.47 7.95
CA PRO A 49 5.60 -12.75 8.62
C PRO A 49 4.21 -13.36 8.67
N PRO A 50 4.10 -14.70 8.78
CA PRO A 50 2.82 -15.33 9.08
C PRO A 50 2.30 -14.84 10.43
N GLY A 51 0.97 -14.83 10.60
CA GLY A 51 0.36 -14.37 11.84
C GLY A 51 -1.15 -14.35 11.81
N ARG A 52 -1.71 -13.77 12.85
CA ARG A 52 -3.15 -13.63 13.03
C ARG A 52 -3.50 -12.18 13.31
N PHE A 53 -4.60 -11.69 12.75
CA PHE A 53 -5.09 -10.35 12.97
C PHE A 53 -6.62 -10.29 12.96
N TRP A 54 -7.15 -9.15 13.34
CA TRP A 54 -8.55 -8.82 13.20
C TRP A 54 -8.75 -8.03 11.92
N MET A 55 -9.44 -8.64 10.96
CA MET A 55 -9.81 -8.01 9.69
C MET A 55 -11.14 -7.30 9.82
N GLY A 56 -11.25 -6.14 9.17
CA GLY A 56 -12.43 -5.28 9.23
C GLY A 56 -12.41 -4.32 10.42
N SER A 57 -13.45 -3.53 10.54
CA SER A 57 -13.61 -2.50 11.57
C SER A 57 -14.67 -2.90 12.60
N PRO A 58 -14.50 -2.55 13.89
CA PRO A 58 -15.57 -2.69 14.85
C PRO A 58 -16.67 -1.65 14.58
N GLU A 59 -17.94 -1.99 14.84
CA GLU A 59 -19.07 -1.10 14.59
C GLU A 59 -18.92 0.28 15.24
N GLU A 60 -18.23 0.37 16.35
CA GLU A 60 -18.00 1.64 17.07
C GLU A 60 -17.15 2.61 16.26
N GLU A 61 -16.22 2.12 15.45
CA GLU A 61 -15.32 2.95 14.62
C GLU A 61 -16.07 3.57 13.44
N THR A 62 -17.01 2.84 12.84
CA THR A 62 -17.71 3.28 11.63
C THR A 62 -19.06 3.94 11.92
N ARG A 63 -19.56 3.82 13.18
CA ARG A 63 -20.85 4.35 13.58
C ARG A 63 -20.96 5.86 13.38
N GLY A 64 -21.87 6.27 12.50
CA GLY A 64 -22.16 7.68 12.24
C GLY A 64 -21.17 8.38 11.31
N LEU A 65 -20.24 7.66 10.71
CA LEU A 65 -19.33 8.20 9.68
C LEU A 65 -20.06 8.37 8.34
N ALA A 66 -20.93 7.43 7.97
CA ALA A 66 -21.72 7.53 6.75
C ALA A 66 -22.74 8.67 6.85
N LYS A 67 -22.70 9.60 5.90
CA LYS A 67 -23.66 10.68 5.74
C LYS A 67 -24.69 10.36 4.66
N GLU A 68 -24.28 9.57 3.67
CA GLU A 68 -25.08 9.15 2.55
C GLU A 68 -25.27 7.62 2.57
N GLU A 69 -26.34 7.14 1.92
CA GLU A 69 -26.67 5.71 1.91
C GLU A 69 -25.60 4.86 1.22
N TRP A 70 -24.99 5.37 0.15
CA TRP A 70 -23.91 4.69 -0.57
C TRP A 70 -22.61 4.59 0.26
N GLU A 71 -22.35 5.57 1.15
CA GLU A 71 -21.21 5.49 2.08
C GLU A 71 -21.43 4.40 3.12
N ARG A 72 -22.70 4.21 3.55
CA ARG A 72 -23.05 3.16 4.51
C ARG A 72 -22.69 1.79 3.98
N ALA A 73 -22.97 1.49 2.71
CA ALA A 73 -22.64 0.21 2.12
C ALA A 73 -21.13 -0.10 2.16
N TRP A 74 -20.27 0.91 2.05
CA TRP A 74 -18.83 0.73 2.17
C TRP A 74 -18.40 0.39 3.59
N PHE A 75 -18.95 1.09 4.58
CA PHE A 75 -18.66 0.79 5.99
C PHE A 75 -19.25 -0.56 6.42
N ASP A 76 -20.43 -0.90 5.93
CA ASP A 76 -21.08 -2.18 6.22
C ASP A 76 -20.26 -3.35 5.66
N ALA A 77 -19.55 -3.15 4.55
CA ALA A 77 -18.65 -4.15 3.97
C ALA A 77 -17.40 -4.45 4.82
N GLU A 78 -17.06 -3.57 5.78
CA GLU A 78 -16.00 -3.83 6.75
C GLU A 78 -16.44 -4.72 7.92
N HIS A 79 -17.74 -5.07 7.98
CA HIS A 79 -18.33 -5.87 9.06
C HIS A 79 -18.72 -7.28 8.58
N PRO A 80 -18.75 -8.26 9.52
CA PRO A 80 -18.29 -8.15 10.90
C PRO A 80 -16.76 -8.22 11.01
N ARG A 81 -16.19 -7.48 11.94
CA ARG A 81 -14.76 -7.66 12.29
C ARG A 81 -14.53 -9.10 12.72
N HIS A 82 -13.59 -9.77 12.07
CA HIS A 82 -13.35 -11.19 12.28
C HIS A 82 -11.86 -11.52 12.30
N SER A 83 -11.53 -12.69 12.84
CA SER A 83 -10.14 -13.12 12.97
C SER A 83 -9.69 -13.90 11.75
N VAL A 84 -8.60 -13.45 11.13
CA VAL A 84 -7.93 -14.10 10.00
C VAL A 84 -6.55 -14.59 10.41
N THR A 85 -6.18 -15.79 9.96
CA THR A 85 -4.85 -16.36 10.16
C THR A 85 -4.17 -16.55 8.81
N LEU A 86 -3.04 -15.89 8.63
CA LEU A 86 -2.15 -16.10 7.49
C LEU A 86 -1.08 -17.11 7.92
N THR A 87 -1.15 -18.31 7.38
CA THR A 87 -0.29 -19.44 7.78
C THR A 87 1.12 -19.37 7.19
N GLU A 88 1.28 -18.58 6.13
CA GLU A 88 2.56 -18.40 5.43
C GLU A 88 2.90 -16.92 5.34
N GLY A 89 4.19 -16.60 5.45
CA GLY A 89 4.68 -15.26 5.19
C GLY A 89 4.86 -15.03 3.70
N TYR A 90 4.94 -13.75 3.30
CA TYR A 90 5.04 -13.35 1.91
C TYR A 90 5.88 -12.08 1.76
N TRP A 91 6.31 -11.83 0.53
CA TRP A 91 6.99 -10.62 0.15
C TRP A 91 6.00 -9.60 -0.42
N LEU A 92 6.03 -8.37 0.08
CA LEU A 92 5.18 -7.28 -0.41
C LEU A 92 6.06 -6.09 -0.81
N PHE A 93 5.71 -5.42 -1.89
CA PHE A 93 6.35 -4.16 -2.28
C PHE A 93 6.28 -3.15 -1.12
N ASP A 94 7.38 -2.46 -0.85
CA ASP A 94 7.42 -1.48 0.24
C ASP A 94 6.75 -0.15 -0.12
N THR A 95 6.44 0.06 -1.39
CA THR A 95 5.68 1.19 -1.92
C THR A 95 4.69 0.70 -2.96
N PRO A 96 3.65 1.45 -3.30
CA PRO A 96 2.88 1.21 -4.52
C PRO A 96 3.79 1.11 -5.74
N CYS A 97 3.40 0.32 -6.76
CA CYS A 97 4.15 0.19 -8.00
C CYS A 97 4.38 1.55 -8.64
N THR A 98 5.63 1.92 -8.86
CA THR A 98 5.97 3.21 -9.47
C THR A 98 5.76 3.20 -10.98
N GLN A 99 5.53 4.39 -11.55
CA GLN A 99 5.45 4.55 -13.00
C GLN A 99 6.75 4.11 -13.70
N ALA A 100 7.91 4.33 -13.07
CA ALA A 100 9.19 3.86 -13.61
C ALA A 100 9.23 2.32 -13.71
N LEU A 101 8.77 1.60 -12.67
CA LEU A 101 8.73 0.15 -12.68
C LEU A 101 7.71 -0.37 -13.70
N TRP A 102 6.55 0.25 -13.76
CA TRP A 102 5.52 -0.09 -14.74
C TRP A 102 6.03 0.07 -16.17
N GLU A 103 6.63 1.21 -16.49
CA GLU A 103 7.18 1.50 -17.81
C GLU A 103 8.34 0.54 -18.17
N ALA A 104 9.19 0.18 -17.22
CA ALA A 104 10.22 -0.85 -17.40
C ALA A 104 9.62 -2.23 -17.72
N GLY A 105 8.45 -2.56 -17.17
CA GLY A 105 7.72 -3.80 -17.44
C GLY A 105 6.97 -3.80 -18.76
N MET A 106 6.18 -2.75 -19.02
CA MET A 106 5.19 -2.68 -20.09
C MET A 106 5.67 -1.88 -21.33
N GLY A 107 6.69 -1.03 -21.18
CA GLY A 107 7.18 -0.17 -22.25
C GLY A 107 6.35 1.11 -22.47
N GLU A 108 5.29 1.31 -21.69
CA GLU A 108 4.42 2.48 -21.74
C GLU A 108 3.96 2.90 -20.35
N ASN A 109 3.45 4.12 -20.21
CA ASN A 109 2.95 4.64 -18.95
C ASN A 109 1.57 5.27 -19.14
N PRO A 110 0.47 4.63 -18.67
CA PRO A 110 -0.89 5.14 -18.85
C PRO A 110 -1.25 6.29 -17.91
N SER A 111 -0.49 6.50 -16.85
CA SER A 111 -0.82 7.43 -15.76
C SER A 111 -1.09 8.85 -16.25
N ARG A 112 -2.02 9.53 -15.62
CA ARG A 112 -2.31 10.95 -15.83
C ARG A 112 -1.23 11.84 -15.21
N PHE A 113 -0.85 11.58 -13.96
CA PHE A 113 0.11 12.40 -13.22
C PHE A 113 1.54 11.92 -13.48
N LYS A 114 2.07 12.25 -14.66
CA LYS A 114 3.37 11.75 -15.16
C LYS A 114 4.54 12.11 -14.26
N SER A 115 5.15 11.14 -13.66
CA SER A 115 6.43 11.24 -12.94
C SER A 115 6.95 9.84 -12.61
N PRO A 116 8.21 9.51 -12.83
CA PRO A 116 8.74 8.16 -12.62
C PRO A 116 8.61 7.66 -11.17
N THR A 117 8.59 8.56 -10.19
CA THR A 117 8.54 8.24 -8.76
C THR A 117 7.13 8.25 -8.17
N ARG A 118 6.10 8.51 -8.97
CA ARG A 118 4.70 8.43 -8.53
C ARG A 118 4.16 7.03 -8.76
N PRO A 119 3.09 6.62 -8.04
CA PRO A 119 2.44 5.35 -8.33
C PRO A 119 1.90 5.36 -9.75
N VAL A 120 1.90 4.22 -10.42
CA VAL A 120 1.14 4.04 -11.65
C VAL A 120 -0.34 4.12 -11.33
N GLU A 121 -1.11 4.77 -12.19
CA GLU A 121 -2.57 4.87 -12.10
C GLU A 121 -3.19 4.83 -13.51
N GLN A 122 -4.52 4.76 -13.62
CA GLN A 122 -5.25 4.52 -14.86
C GLN A 122 -4.97 3.12 -15.44
N VAL A 123 -4.83 2.13 -14.56
CA VAL A 123 -4.64 0.72 -14.90
C VAL A 123 -5.82 -0.11 -14.42
N SER A 124 -6.31 -1.02 -15.25
CA SER A 124 -7.30 -2.01 -14.87
C SER A 124 -6.64 -3.20 -14.16
N TRP A 125 -7.46 -4.05 -13.53
CA TRP A 125 -6.98 -5.31 -12.97
C TRP A 125 -6.32 -6.21 -14.04
N HIS A 126 -6.85 -6.23 -15.26
CA HIS A 126 -6.26 -6.99 -16.37
C HIS A 126 -4.89 -6.44 -16.80
N ASP A 127 -4.74 -5.12 -16.87
CA ASP A 127 -3.44 -4.51 -17.17
C ASP A 127 -2.40 -4.89 -16.11
N VAL A 128 -2.82 -5.00 -14.84
CA VAL A 128 -1.93 -5.47 -13.76
C VAL A 128 -1.55 -6.94 -13.95
N GLN A 129 -2.48 -7.82 -14.36
CA GLN A 129 -2.14 -9.22 -14.64
C GLN A 129 -1.14 -9.35 -15.79
N ASP A 130 -1.30 -8.54 -16.84
CA ASP A 130 -0.35 -8.49 -17.96
C ASP A 130 1.03 -8.01 -17.48
N PHE A 131 1.09 -6.97 -16.65
CA PHE A 131 2.31 -6.47 -16.03
C PHE A 131 3.02 -7.56 -15.19
N LEU A 132 2.29 -8.26 -14.33
CA LEU A 132 2.83 -9.36 -13.52
C LEU A 132 3.38 -10.49 -14.41
N THR A 133 2.65 -10.85 -15.47
CA THR A 133 3.09 -11.85 -16.45
C THR A 133 4.41 -11.44 -17.11
N GLN A 134 4.54 -10.18 -17.53
CA GLN A 134 5.74 -9.66 -18.18
C GLN A 134 6.95 -9.65 -17.23
N ILE A 135 6.77 -9.23 -15.99
CA ILE A 135 7.86 -9.23 -15.00
C ILE A 135 8.30 -10.65 -14.66
N ASN A 136 7.36 -11.54 -14.38
CA ASN A 136 7.67 -12.94 -14.03
C ASN A 136 8.41 -13.65 -15.15
N ALA A 137 8.08 -13.36 -16.42
CA ALA A 137 8.81 -13.91 -17.57
C ALA A 137 10.27 -13.41 -17.64
N ARG A 138 10.54 -12.18 -17.19
CA ARG A 138 11.88 -11.59 -17.22
C ARG A 138 12.74 -11.93 -15.98
N LEU A 139 12.10 -12.25 -14.86
CA LEU A 139 12.73 -12.57 -13.58
C LEU A 139 12.23 -13.93 -13.06
N PRO A 140 12.69 -15.06 -13.65
CA PRO A 140 12.21 -16.38 -13.29
C PRO A 140 12.38 -16.70 -11.80
N GLY A 141 11.32 -17.18 -11.17
CA GLY A 141 11.26 -17.52 -9.76
C GLY A 141 10.89 -16.35 -8.85
N LEU A 142 10.65 -15.17 -9.38
CA LEU A 142 10.10 -14.03 -8.61
C LEU A 142 8.62 -14.28 -8.29
N ASP A 143 7.86 -14.78 -9.26
CA ASP A 143 6.48 -15.26 -9.13
C ASP A 143 5.53 -14.24 -8.46
N LEU A 144 5.62 -12.99 -8.90
CA LEU A 144 4.76 -11.91 -8.40
C LEU A 144 3.29 -12.19 -8.72
N VAL A 145 2.45 -11.94 -7.72
CA VAL A 145 0.99 -11.96 -7.81
C VAL A 145 0.42 -10.76 -7.04
N LEU A 146 -0.84 -10.41 -7.26
CA LEU A 146 -1.53 -9.48 -6.37
C LEU A 146 -1.70 -10.11 -4.98
N PRO A 147 -1.62 -9.33 -3.91
CA PRO A 147 -2.00 -9.81 -2.58
C PRO A 147 -3.50 -10.10 -2.52
N SER A 148 -3.93 -11.00 -1.66
CA SER A 148 -5.32 -11.05 -1.25
C SER A 148 -5.67 -9.81 -0.42
N GLU A 149 -6.95 -9.46 -0.33
CA GLU A 149 -7.43 -8.36 0.52
C GLU A 149 -6.98 -8.57 1.98
N ALA A 150 -7.10 -9.78 2.49
CA ALA A 150 -6.64 -10.12 3.84
C ALA A 150 -5.12 -9.96 4.01
N GLN A 151 -4.31 -10.30 3.01
CA GLN A 151 -2.87 -10.06 3.03
C GLN A 151 -2.57 -8.56 3.02
N TRP A 152 -3.28 -7.81 2.19
CA TRP A 152 -3.10 -6.36 2.09
C TRP A 152 -3.45 -5.67 3.42
N GLU A 153 -4.61 -5.97 4.01
CA GLU A 153 -5.04 -5.36 5.28
C GLU A 153 -4.12 -5.75 6.44
N TYR A 154 -3.70 -7.02 6.51
CA TYR A 154 -2.74 -7.49 7.50
C TYR A 154 -1.43 -6.70 7.43
N ALA A 155 -0.91 -6.50 6.22
CA ALA A 155 0.30 -5.73 5.99
C ALA A 155 0.10 -4.23 6.31
N CYS A 156 -1.05 -3.67 5.98
CA CYS A 156 -1.40 -2.29 6.30
C CYS A 156 -1.44 -2.06 7.81
N ARG A 157 -2.11 -2.91 8.57
CA ARG A 157 -2.20 -2.84 10.03
C ARG A 157 -0.85 -3.08 10.72
N ALA A 158 0.02 -3.89 10.16
CA ALA A 158 1.37 -4.15 10.65
C ALA A 158 1.41 -4.47 12.16
N GLY A 159 0.47 -5.29 12.64
CA GLY A 159 0.37 -5.71 14.04
C GLY A 159 -0.39 -4.76 14.97
N THR A 160 -0.99 -3.69 14.45
CA THR A 160 -1.86 -2.80 15.24
C THR A 160 -3.34 -3.21 15.12
N GLU A 161 -4.14 -2.84 16.12
CA GLU A 161 -5.59 -3.07 16.16
C GLU A 161 -6.40 -1.77 16.10
N THR A 162 -5.75 -0.63 16.07
CA THR A 162 -6.35 0.70 15.98
C THR A 162 -6.82 1.00 14.54
N ALA A 163 -7.65 2.01 14.37
CA ALA A 163 -8.20 2.41 13.07
C ALA A 163 -7.12 2.68 12.01
N ILE A 164 -6.00 3.26 12.42
CA ILE A 164 -4.78 3.43 11.61
C ILE A 164 -3.57 2.98 12.43
N TYR A 165 -2.46 2.63 11.77
CA TYR A 165 -1.27 2.11 12.46
C TYR A 165 -0.55 3.11 13.38
N THR A 166 -0.96 4.37 13.42
CA THR A 166 -0.48 5.39 14.35
C THR A 166 -1.45 5.67 15.50
N GLY A 167 -2.61 5.01 15.56
CA GLY A 167 -3.60 5.17 16.62
C GLY A 167 -5.04 5.35 16.11
N ASP A 168 -5.81 6.16 16.80
CA ASP A 168 -7.19 6.41 16.46
C ASP A 168 -7.32 7.41 15.31
N LEU A 169 -8.41 7.31 14.55
CA LEU A 169 -8.71 8.19 13.42
C LEU A 169 -9.88 9.11 13.76
N ALA A 170 -9.60 10.41 13.85
CA ALA A 170 -10.62 11.44 13.95
C ALA A 170 -10.86 12.05 12.56
N ILE A 171 -12.08 11.91 12.03
CA ILE A 171 -12.52 12.51 10.78
C ILE A 171 -13.28 13.81 11.12
N LEU A 172 -12.66 14.95 10.83
CA LEU A 172 -13.22 16.27 11.10
C LEU A 172 -14.07 16.82 9.96
N GLY A 173 -14.01 16.21 8.78
CA GLY A 173 -14.76 16.60 7.59
C GLY A 173 -14.37 15.76 6.37
N VAL A 174 -15.02 16.00 5.25
CA VAL A 174 -14.87 15.20 4.00
C VAL A 174 -13.41 15.05 3.55
N CYS A 175 -12.61 16.11 3.70
CA CYS A 175 -11.19 16.12 3.36
C CYS A 175 -10.33 16.58 4.56
N ASN A 176 -10.70 16.18 5.78
CA ASN A 176 -10.02 16.63 6.99
C ASN A 176 -9.91 15.51 8.03
N ALA A 177 -8.77 14.88 8.08
CA ALA A 177 -8.39 13.86 9.03
C ALA A 177 -6.91 14.04 9.44
N PRO A 178 -6.61 14.92 10.41
CA PRO A 178 -5.23 15.32 10.75
C PRO A 178 -4.32 14.15 11.12
N ALA A 179 -4.87 13.07 11.69
CA ALA A 179 -4.10 11.88 12.02
C ALA A 179 -3.51 11.17 10.78
N LEU A 180 -4.09 11.36 9.59
CA LEU A 180 -3.57 10.82 8.34
C LEU A 180 -2.40 11.66 7.78
N ASP A 181 -2.25 12.91 8.17
CA ASP A 181 -1.27 13.80 7.54
C ASP A 181 0.17 13.26 7.52
N PRO A 182 0.72 12.70 8.61
CA PRO A 182 2.08 12.17 8.60
C PRO A 182 2.24 10.88 7.81
N ILE A 183 1.17 10.16 7.52
CA ILE A 183 1.19 8.77 7.02
C ILE A 183 0.54 8.58 5.65
N ALA A 184 -0.26 9.53 5.18
CA ALA A 184 -1.02 9.37 3.94
C ALA A 184 -1.13 10.67 3.14
N TRP A 185 -1.29 10.52 1.83
CA TRP A 185 -1.72 11.57 0.91
C TRP A 185 -3.19 11.34 0.56
N TYR A 186 -4.04 12.32 0.81
CA TYR A 186 -5.48 12.25 0.56
C TYR A 186 -6.03 13.62 0.13
N GLY A 187 -7.33 13.74 -0.09
CA GLY A 187 -7.96 14.97 -0.57
C GLY A 187 -7.71 16.22 0.27
N GLY A 188 -7.36 16.06 1.55
CA GLY A 188 -7.09 17.16 2.46
C GLY A 188 -5.68 17.76 2.38
N ASN A 189 -4.71 17.01 1.87
CA ASN A 189 -3.29 17.40 1.89
C ASN A 189 -2.53 17.18 0.58
N SER A 190 -3.05 16.37 -0.35
CA SER A 190 -2.33 15.99 -1.58
C SER A 190 -2.03 17.16 -2.53
N GLY A 191 -2.71 18.27 -2.36
CA GLY A 191 -2.50 19.48 -3.16
C GLY A 191 -1.53 20.48 -2.57
N VAL A 192 -1.03 20.28 -1.35
CA VAL A 192 -0.02 21.17 -0.74
C VAL A 192 1.27 21.08 -1.56
N ASP A 193 1.74 22.23 -2.06
CA ASP A 193 2.94 22.31 -2.92
C ASP A 193 2.90 21.32 -4.10
N PHE A 194 1.71 21.18 -4.72
CA PHE A 194 1.55 20.27 -5.85
C PHE A 194 2.31 20.80 -7.08
N ASP A 195 3.21 19.98 -7.60
CA ASP A 195 4.24 20.35 -8.56
C ASP A 195 3.90 20.11 -10.02
N LEU A 196 2.84 19.33 -10.32
CA LEU A 196 2.42 19.05 -11.69
C LEU A 196 1.36 20.04 -12.19
N LYS A 197 1.47 20.43 -13.45
CA LYS A 197 0.51 21.33 -14.10
C LYS A 197 -0.88 20.70 -14.27
N ASP A 198 -0.93 19.38 -14.46
CA ASP A 198 -2.14 18.62 -14.79
C ASP A 198 -2.89 18.09 -13.55
N GLY A 199 -2.68 18.73 -12.38
CA GLY A 199 -3.45 18.43 -11.17
C GLY A 199 -4.95 18.59 -11.38
N HIS A 200 -5.75 17.80 -10.68
CA HIS A 200 -7.20 18.03 -10.60
C HIS A 200 -7.48 19.38 -9.97
N ASP A 201 -8.46 20.11 -10.48
CA ASP A 201 -8.94 21.32 -9.83
C ASP A 201 -9.59 20.94 -8.49
N SER A 202 -8.94 21.35 -7.43
CA SER A 202 -9.38 21.13 -6.05
C SER A 202 -9.86 22.42 -5.36
N SER A 203 -10.02 23.52 -6.12
CA SER A 203 -10.38 24.83 -5.56
C SER A 203 -11.63 24.75 -4.68
N ASN A 204 -12.63 24.01 -5.14
CA ASN A 204 -13.95 23.89 -4.50
C ASN A 204 -14.12 22.61 -3.65
N TRP A 205 -13.05 21.85 -3.38
CA TRP A 205 -13.18 20.68 -2.50
C TRP A 205 -13.50 21.14 -1.07
N PRO A 206 -14.60 20.62 -0.47
CA PRO A 206 -15.03 21.09 0.85
C PRO A 206 -14.13 20.57 1.96
N GLY A 207 -13.97 21.38 3.00
CA GLY A 207 -13.39 20.95 4.26
C GLY A 207 -11.93 20.46 4.20
N LYS A 208 -11.16 20.86 3.19
CA LYS A 208 -9.74 20.49 3.10
C LYS A 208 -8.95 20.86 4.33
N GLN A 209 -8.09 19.98 4.78
CA GLN A 209 -7.20 20.24 5.90
C GLN A 209 -6.24 21.41 5.61
N TYR A 210 -5.74 21.49 4.38
CA TYR A 210 -4.89 22.59 3.91
C TYR A 210 -5.45 23.23 2.65
N PRO A 211 -5.29 24.55 2.47
CA PRO A 211 -5.72 25.21 1.24
C PRO A 211 -4.86 24.80 0.05
N HIS A 212 -5.49 24.41 -1.03
CA HIS A 212 -4.84 24.14 -2.32
C HIS A 212 -5.86 24.22 -3.46
N THR A 213 -5.38 24.47 -4.69
CA THR A 213 -6.21 24.60 -5.88
C THR A 213 -5.99 23.49 -6.90
N ARG A 214 -4.95 22.69 -6.70
CA ARG A 214 -4.63 21.51 -7.53
C ARG A 214 -4.24 20.37 -6.64
N ALA A 215 -4.62 19.15 -7.01
CA ALA A 215 -4.29 17.94 -6.30
C ALA A 215 -4.09 16.77 -7.26
N GLY A 216 -3.42 15.72 -6.79
CA GLY A 216 -3.16 14.50 -7.54
C GLY A 216 -2.26 13.56 -6.77
N THR A 217 -1.79 12.50 -7.42
CA THR A 217 -0.84 11.58 -6.81
C THR A 217 0.47 12.28 -6.47
N ARG A 218 1.16 11.79 -5.48
CA ARG A 218 2.47 12.30 -5.00
C ARG A 218 3.54 11.22 -5.20
N PRO A 219 4.84 11.56 -5.26
CA PRO A 219 5.90 10.56 -5.24
C PRO A 219 5.74 9.59 -4.07
N VAL A 220 6.07 8.30 -4.28
CA VAL A 220 5.98 7.28 -3.23
C VAL A 220 7.01 7.51 -2.13
N GLY A 221 6.77 6.97 -0.93
CA GLY A 221 7.75 6.95 0.15
C GLY A 221 8.03 8.28 0.83
N LEU A 222 7.15 9.29 0.69
CA LEU A 222 7.34 10.61 1.31
C LEU A 222 6.69 10.77 2.70
N LYS A 223 5.83 9.85 3.07
CA LYS A 223 5.15 9.84 4.37
C LYS A 223 5.78 8.78 5.28
N TRP A 224 5.41 8.74 6.54
CA TRP A 224 5.94 7.77 7.47
C TRP A 224 5.47 6.36 7.11
N VAL A 225 6.39 5.42 7.23
CA VAL A 225 6.12 4.00 7.06
C VAL A 225 5.30 3.44 8.23
N ASN A 226 4.61 2.34 7.98
CA ASN A 226 4.04 1.55 9.05
C ASN A 226 5.13 0.75 9.82
N PRO A 227 4.79 0.06 10.92
CA PRO A 227 5.74 -0.73 11.71
C PRO A 227 6.54 -1.79 10.94
N TRP A 228 6.07 -2.24 9.78
CA TRP A 228 6.76 -3.22 8.92
C TRP A 228 7.49 -2.60 7.74
N GLY A 229 7.59 -1.26 7.69
CA GLY A 229 8.36 -0.56 6.66
C GLY A 229 7.65 -0.41 5.32
N LEU A 230 6.32 -0.46 5.31
CA LEU A 230 5.50 -0.22 4.13
C LEU A 230 5.04 1.23 4.10
N TYR A 231 5.15 1.86 2.94
CA TYR A 231 4.76 3.24 2.69
C TYR A 231 3.39 3.31 2.03
N ASP A 232 2.73 4.43 2.25
CA ASP A 232 1.56 4.86 1.46
C ASP A 232 0.33 3.92 1.52
N MET A 233 0.27 3.02 2.49
CA MET A 233 -0.79 2.02 2.64
C MET A 233 -2.20 2.61 2.88
N LEU A 234 -2.33 3.87 3.31
CA LEU A 234 -3.60 4.48 3.70
C LEU A 234 -4.05 5.62 2.77
N GLY A 235 -3.52 5.67 1.54
CA GLY A 235 -3.93 6.73 0.63
C GLY A 235 -3.15 6.75 -0.67
N LYS A 236 -3.23 7.88 -1.38
CA LYS A 236 -2.57 8.16 -2.66
C LYS A 236 -3.31 7.57 -3.87
N VAL A 237 -3.48 6.24 -3.96
CA VAL A 237 -4.21 5.53 -5.01
C VAL A 237 -5.02 4.36 -4.40
N TRP A 238 -6.02 3.90 -5.12
CA TRP A 238 -6.64 2.60 -4.87
C TRP A 238 -5.70 1.50 -5.34
N GLU A 239 -5.66 0.38 -4.63
CA GLU A 239 -4.81 -0.75 -4.95
C GLU A 239 -5.65 -1.99 -5.26
N TRP A 240 -5.29 -2.70 -6.33
CA TRP A 240 -5.96 -3.93 -6.72
C TRP A 240 -5.53 -5.09 -5.82
N THR A 241 -6.51 -5.93 -5.45
CA THR A 241 -6.29 -7.22 -4.78
C THR A 241 -6.63 -8.38 -5.72
N GLN A 242 -6.22 -9.59 -5.32
CA GLN A 242 -6.47 -10.81 -6.11
C GLN A 242 -7.91 -11.29 -5.99
N ASP A 243 -8.54 -11.01 -4.87
CA ASP A 243 -9.88 -11.52 -4.53
C ASP A 243 -10.97 -10.83 -5.37
N HIS A 244 -12.03 -11.56 -5.62
CA HIS A 244 -13.24 -10.97 -6.16
C HIS A 244 -14.08 -10.41 -5.02
N TRP A 245 -14.79 -9.32 -5.29
CA TRP A 245 -15.79 -8.81 -4.37
C TRP A 245 -16.88 -9.86 -4.13
N HIS A 246 -17.22 -10.09 -2.88
CA HIS A 246 -18.32 -10.93 -2.44
C HIS A 246 -19.26 -10.09 -1.56
N ASP A 247 -20.55 -10.15 -1.83
CA ASP A 247 -21.55 -9.69 -0.88
C ASP A 247 -21.53 -10.66 0.30
N SER A 248 -21.28 -10.15 1.51
CA SER A 248 -21.25 -10.92 2.75
C SER A 248 -22.63 -11.37 3.18
#